data_a46e697486693708e9463f2b66adebb7
#
_entry.id   a46e697486693708e9463f2b66adebb7
#
_cell.length_a   1.000
_cell.length_b   1.000
_cell.length_c   1.000
_cell.angle_alpha   90.00
_cell.angle_beta   90.00
_cell.angle_gamma   90.00
#
_symmetry.space_group_name_H-M   'P 1'
#
loop_
_entity.id
_entity.type
_entity.pdbx_description
1 polymer ?
#
loop_
_entity_poly.entity_id
_entity_poly.type
_entity_poly.pdbx_seq_one_letter_code
_entity_poly.pdbx_strand_id
1 'polypeptide(L)'
;MAAFIVSSFGVFVMDLVAGLFTTPSEQTVALLAYGWAVAGGERQTITTYLWLTGATKVKHFSGFYRFLGGALYQARWQLWARVICGAARWVPAEAVIVLIVDDSTKKKAGRQIEGGSQYRKGAGSARQEYRTLRGLHFVWGQLRVPIPGWSGQKVSIPIGWSLYLKAEQARKLNVPYQSRSALAREIVDFVAAQLPTRRIRVLGDGG
;
A
#
# COMPACT_ATOMS: atom_id res chain seq x y z
N MET A 1 19.59 -10.15 -18.97
CA MET A 1 18.21 -10.28 -18.45
C MET A 1 17.97 -9.41 -17.21
N ALA A 2 18.77 -9.51 -16.14
CA ALA A 2 18.58 -8.68 -14.93
C ALA A 2 18.63 -7.16 -15.18
N ALA A 3 19.59 -6.66 -15.96
CA ALA A 3 19.72 -5.24 -16.29
C ALA A 3 18.50 -4.69 -17.06
N PHE A 4 17.91 -5.50 -17.95
CA PHE A 4 16.69 -5.13 -18.68
C PHE A 4 15.47 -5.04 -17.76
N ILE A 5 15.32 -5.99 -16.83
CA ILE A 5 14.23 -5.98 -15.84
C ILE A 5 14.35 -4.76 -14.93
N VAL A 6 15.56 -4.44 -14.46
CA VAL A 6 15.81 -3.28 -13.59
C VAL A 6 15.52 -1.96 -14.33
N SER A 7 15.92 -1.83 -15.61
CA SER A 7 15.63 -0.64 -16.40
C SER A 7 14.12 -0.47 -16.65
N SER A 8 13.42 -1.54 -17.02
CA SER A 8 11.97 -1.52 -17.24
C SER A 8 11.18 -1.22 -15.97
N PHE A 9 11.61 -1.73 -14.82
CA PHE A 9 11.02 -1.42 -13.54
C PHE A 9 11.25 0.06 -13.16
N GLY A 10 12.45 0.59 -13.40
CA GLY A 10 12.78 2.00 -13.17
C GLY A 10 11.89 2.93 -14.02
N VAL A 11 11.75 2.65 -15.30
CA VAL A 11 10.85 3.40 -16.20
C VAL A 11 9.41 3.35 -15.69
N PHE A 12 8.90 2.18 -15.34
CA PHE A 12 7.55 2.02 -14.80
C PHE A 12 7.33 2.85 -13.53
N VAL A 13 8.28 2.85 -12.60
CA VAL A 13 8.18 3.65 -11.36
C VAL A 13 8.19 5.14 -11.69
N MET A 14 9.05 5.59 -12.61
CA MET A 14 9.11 7.00 -13.02
C MET A 14 7.81 7.43 -13.68
N ASP A 15 7.22 6.61 -14.55
CA ASP A 15 5.93 6.88 -15.18
C ASP A 15 4.80 7.01 -14.15
N LEU A 16 4.83 6.19 -13.09
CA LEU A 16 3.86 6.27 -12.01
C LEU A 16 3.92 7.59 -11.24
N VAL A 17 5.10 8.18 -11.09
CA VAL A 17 5.30 9.37 -10.25
C VAL A 17 5.48 10.66 -11.04
N ALA A 18 5.69 10.59 -12.35
CA ALA A 18 5.95 11.74 -13.21
C ALA A 18 4.92 12.86 -13.04
N GLY A 19 5.38 14.07 -12.70
CA GLY A 19 4.52 15.23 -12.47
C GLY A 19 3.66 15.19 -11.19
N LEU A 20 3.80 14.17 -10.33
CA LEU A 20 3.17 14.17 -9.00
C LEU A 20 3.99 14.93 -7.96
N PHE A 21 5.29 15.00 -8.18
CA PHE A 21 6.25 15.59 -7.25
C PHE A 21 7.26 16.49 -7.97
N THR A 22 8.07 17.19 -7.20
CA THR A 22 9.28 17.83 -7.74
C THR A 22 10.28 16.76 -8.17
N THR A 23 11.12 17.06 -9.17
CA THR A 23 12.14 16.14 -9.68
C THR A 23 13.00 15.48 -8.59
N PRO A 24 13.50 16.19 -7.55
CA PRO A 24 14.24 15.53 -6.45
C PRO A 24 13.40 14.55 -5.65
N SER A 25 12.09 14.78 -5.55
CA SER A 25 11.16 13.89 -4.86
C SER A 25 10.84 12.66 -5.68
N GLU A 26 10.69 12.78 -7.00
CA GLU A 26 10.54 11.67 -7.93
C GLU A 26 11.76 10.74 -7.89
N GLN A 27 12.96 11.32 -7.91
CA GLN A 27 14.21 10.57 -7.73
C GLN A 27 14.24 9.83 -6.38
N THR A 28 13.70 10.45 -5.32
CA THR A 28 13.59 9.80 -4.01
C THR A 28 12.68 8.57 -4.06
N VAL A 29 11.55 8.63 -4.77
CA VAL A 29 10.66 7.46 -4.98
C VAL A 29 11.39 6.38 -5.77
N ALA A 30 12.06 6.74 -6.86
CA ALA A 30 12.81 5.80 -7.68
C ALA A 30 13.90 5.08 -6.87
N LEU A 31 14.67 5.80 -6.04
CA LEU A 31 15.68 5.22 -5.16
C LEU A 31 15.08 4.24 -4.15
N LEU A 32 13.97 4.59 -3.52
CA LEU A 32 13.30 3.70 -2.56
C LEU A 32 12.73 2.46 -3.25
N ALA A 33 12.11 2.60 -4.42
CA ALA A 33 11.58 1.49 -5.20
C ALA A 33 12.69 0.57 -5.69
N TYR A 34 13.81 1.13 -6.18
CA TYR A 34 14.98 0.38 -6.58
C TYR A 34 15.59 -0.38 -5.40
N GLY A 35 15.77 0.30 -4.25
CA GLY A 35 16.27 -0.33 -3.03
C GLY A 35 15.38 -1.48 -2.56
N TRP A 36 14.06 -1.32 -2.66
CA TRP A 36 13.10 -2.38 -2.38
C TRP A 36 13.27 -3.58 -3.32
N ALA A 37 13.41 -3.34 -4.62
CA ALA A 37 13.59 -4.39 -5.61
C ALA A 37 14.91 -5.17 -5.42
N VAL A 38 15.99 -4.48 -5.04
CA VAL A 38 17.31 -5.08 -4.83
C VAL A 38 17.41 -5.80 -3.49
N ALA A 39 16.66 -5.37 -2.47
CA ALA A 39 16.71 -5.97 -1.13
C ALA A 39 16.27 -7.44 -1.11
N GLY A 40 15.51 -7.90 -2.10
CA GLY A 40 15.11 -9.31 -2.23
C GLY A 40 14.44 -9.85 -0.97
N GLY A 41 15.01 -10.90 -0.37
CA GLY A 41 14.55 -11.51 0.87
C GLY A 41 15.07 -10.86 2.16
N GLU A 42 15.88 -9.82 2.05
CA GLU A 42 16.44 -9.10 3.18
C GLU A 42 15.38 -8.32 3.98
N ARG A 43 15.78 -7.81 5.13
CA ARG A 43 14.89 -7.02 5.99
C ARG A 43 14.39 -5.77 5.25
N GLN A 44 13.12 -5.74 4.92
CA GLN A 44 12.44 -4.70 4.15
C GLN A 44 12.27 -3.40 4.99
N THR A 45 13.35 -2.62 5.12
CA THR A 45 13.33 -1.33 5.82
C THR A 45 13.88 -0.22 4.92
N ILE A 46 13.42 1.00 5.13
CA ILE A 46 13.92 2.18 4.41
C ILE A 46 15.45 2.29 4.56
N THR A 47 15.97 2.06 5.76
CA THR A 47 17.41 2.10 6.03
C THR A 47 18.16 1.08 5.16
N THR A 48 17.64 -0.16 5.03
CA THR A 48 18.22 -1.18 4.14
C THR A 48 18.22 -0.70 2.69
N TYR A 49 17.11 -0.12 2.21
CA TYR A 49 17.03 0.39 0.83
C TYR A 49 18.05 1.49 0.55
N LEU A 50 18.18 2.45 1.48
CA LEU A 50 19.12 3.55 1.35
C LEU A 50 20.57 3.07 1.38
N TRP A 51 20.84 2.03 2.16
CA TRP A 51 22.18 1.43 2.24
C TRP A 51 22.55 0.73 0.95
N LEU A 52 21.67 -0.13 0.44
CA LEU A 52 21.87 -0.87 -0.81
C LEU A 52 22.04 0.03 -2.03
N THR A 53 21.34 1.17 -2.05
CA THR A 53 21.42 2.16 -3.16
C THR A 53 22.55 3.16 -2.99
N GLY A 54 23.27 3.17 -1.85
CA GLY A 54 24.26 4.21 -1.52
C GLY A 54 23.66 5.60 -1.26
N ALA A 55 22.34 5.73 -1.22
CA ALA A 55 21.64 7.00 -1.07
C ALA A 55 21.93 7.72 0.26
N THR A 56 22.39 6.99 1.28
CA THR A 56 22.84 7.56 2.57
C THR A 56 24.01 8.52 2.41
N LYS A 57 24.81 8.39 1.35
CA LYS A 57 25.94 9.28 1.03
C LYS A 57 25.52 10.60 0.40
N VAL A 58 24.31 10.63 -0.17
CA VAL A 58 23.79 11.79 -0.93
C VAL A 58 22.86 12.65 -0.09
N LYS A 59 22.04 12.00 0.76
CA LYS A 59 21.02 12.71 1.55
C LYS A 59 20.83 12.04 2.92
N HIS A 60 20.66 12.85 3.95
CA HIS A 60 20.40 12.34 5.30
C HIS A 60 19.08 11.56 5.35
N PHE A 61 19.07 10.43 6.04
CA PHE A 61 17.93 9.50 6.07
C PHE A 61 16.61 10.14 6.55
N SER A 62 16.67 11.14 7.46
CA SER A 62 15.47 11.86 7.91
C SER A 62 14.70 12.55 6.78
N GLY A 63 15.40 12.93 5.69
CA GLY A 63 14.77 13.51 4.51
C GLY A 63 13.83 12.53 3.78
N PHE A 64 14.18 11.23 3.79
CA PHE A 64 13.34 10.18 3.21
C PHE A 64 12.09 9.94 4.07
N TYR A 65 12.23 9.92 5.39
CA TYR A 65 11.08 9.77 6.30
C TYR A 65 10.12 10.96 6.21
N ARG A 66 10.65 12.19 6.14
CA ARG A 66 9.81 13.38 5.93
C ARG A 66 9.08 13.37 4.59
N PHE A 67 9.74 12.90 3.53
CA PHE A 67 9.10 12.72 2.23
C PHE A 67 7.95 11.72 2.30
N LEU A 68 8.15 10.55 2.92
CA LEU A 68 7.13 9.51 3.05
C LEU A 68 5.93 9.97 3.89
N GLY A 69 6.17 10.66 5.00
CA GLY A 69 5.10 11.17 5.87
C GLY A 69 4.44 12.46 5.39
N GLY A 70 5.07 13.18 4.46
CA GLY A 70 4.60 14.44 3.92
C GLY A 70 4.11 14.32 2.47
N ALA A 71 4.97 14.63 1.53
CA ALA A 71 4.61 14.74 0.11
C ALA A 71 4.01 13.45 -0.47
N LEU A 72 4.60 12.29 -0.18
CA LEU A 72 4.07 11.01 -0.67
C LEU A 72 2.68 10.72 -0.07
N TYR A 73 2.50 10.97 1.21
CA TYR A 73 1.20 10.77 1.86
C TYR A 73 0.13 11.70 1.27
N GLN A 74 0.46 12.95 1.01
CA GLN A 74 -0.46 13.92 0.38
C GLN A 74 -0.85 13.51 -1.04
N ALA A 75 0.10 13.01 -1.83
CA ALA A 75 -0.13 12.57 -3.21
C ALA A 75 -0.66 11.13 -3.33
N ARG A 76 -0.93 10.44 -2.22
CA ARG A 76 -1.29 9.01 -2.23
C ARG A 76 -2.48 8.66 -3.13
N TRP A 77 -3.51 9.50 -3.17
CA TRP A 77 -4.70 9.25 -3.99
C TRP A 77 -4.38 9.28 -5.49
N GLN A 78 -3.59 10.27 -5.93
CA GLN A 78 -3.16 10.35 -7.34
C GLN A 78 -2.25 9.15 -7.69
N LEU A 79 -1.34 8.77 -6.79
CA LEU A 79 -0.49 7.61 -6.99
C LEU A 79 -1.32 6.31 -7.09
N TRP A 80 -2.28 6.12 -6.19
CA TRP A 80 -3.18 4.96 -6.25
C TRP A 80 -4.02 4.94 -7.50
N ALA A 81 -4.55 6.08 -7.95
CA ALA A 81 -5.28 6.18 -9.22
C ALA A 81 -4.42 5.69 -10.40
N ARG A 82 -3.15 6.10 -10.46
CA ARG A 82 -2.23 5.64 -11.51
C ARG A 82 -1.92 4.15 -11.42
N VAL A 83 -1.70 3.63 -10.22
CA VAL A 83 -1.49 2.19 -10.00
C VAL A 83 -2.73 1.40 -10.44
N ILE A 84 -3.93 1.85 -10.08
CA ILE A 84 -5.20 1.22 -10.48
C ILE A 84 -5.32 1.19 -12.00
N CYS A 85 -5.17 2.35 -12.66
CA CYS A 85 -5.27 2.46 -14.11
C CYS A 85 -4.18 1.64 -14.83
N GLY A 86 -2.96 1.64 -14.31
CA GLY A 86 -1.85 0.85 -14.84
C GLY A 86 -2.10 -0.66 -14.73
N ALA A 87 -2.49 -1.12 -13.56
CA ALA A 87 -2.78 -2.52 -13.28
C ALA A 87 -4.00 -3.02 -14.08
N ALA A 88 -5.01 -2.19 -14.27
CA ALA A 88 -6.21 -2.53 -15.02
C ALA A 88 -5.92 -2.84 -16.52
N ARG A 89 -4.84 -2.27 -17.08
CA ARG A 89 -4.41 -2.55 -18.46
C ARG A 89 -3.97 -4.00 -18.67
N TRP A 90 -3.57 -4.69 -17.60
CA TRP A 90 -3.19 -6.11 -17.66
C TRP A 90 -4.40 -7.05 -17.70
N VAL A 91 -5.60 -6.53 -17.44
CA VAL A 91 -6.85 -7.29 -17.45
C VAL A 91 -7.58 -7.02 -18.76
N PRO A 92 -7.94 -8.05 -19.55
CA PRO A 92 -8.71 -7.88 -20.78
C PRO A 92 -9.95 -7.02 -20.56
N ALA A 93 -10.35 -6.24 -21.58
CA ALA A 93 -11.43 -5.25 -21.46
C ALA A 93 -12.74 -5.88 -20.97
N GLU A 94 -13.07 -7.07 -21.49
CA GLU A 94 -14.30 -7.80 -21.17
C GLU A 94 -14.26 -8.55 -19.84
N ALA A 95 -13.06 -8.73 -19.27
CA ALA A 95 -12.90 -9.51 -18.05
C ALA A 95 -13.26 -8.68 -16.82
N VAL A 96 -13.72 -9.38 -15.79
CA VAL A 96 -14.03 -8.79 -14.48
C VAL A 96 -12.74 -8.53 -13.72
N ILE A 97 -12.59 -7.31 -13.23
CA ILE A 97 -11.51 -6.95 -12.31
C ILE A 97 -11.89 -7.40 -10.90
N VAL A 98 -11.00 -8.11 -10.23
CA VAL A 98 -11.21 -8.57 -8.86
C VAL A 98 -10.52 -7.59 -7.90
N LEU A 99 -11.31 -6.94 -7.06
CA LEU A 99 -10.86 -6.12 -5.95
C LEU A 99 -10.98 -6.92 -4.66
N ILE A 100 -9.88 -7.13 -3.98
CA ILE A 100 -9.85 -7.78 -2.65
C ILE A 100 -9.76 -6.66 -1.62
N VAL A 101 -10.69 -6.66 -0.66
CA VAL A 101 -10.66 -5.75 0.48
C VAL A 101 -10.57 -6.59 1.75
N ASP A 102 -9.57 -6.31 2.55
CA ASP A 102 -9.26 -7.07 3.76
C ASP A 102 -8.75 -6.12 4.85
N ASP A 103 -8.75 -6.58 6.09
CA ASP A 103 -8.18 -5.81 7.19
C ASP A 103 -7.01 -6.56 7.85
N SER A 104 -6.09 -5.81 8.41
CA SER A 104 -4.96 -6.40 9.13
C SER A 104 -4.41 -5.50 10.22
N THR A 105 -3.90 -6.12 11.27
CA THR A 105 -3.24 -5.41 12.37
C THR A 105 -1.73 -5.53 12.28
N LYS A 106 -1.05 -4.40 12.14
CA LYS A 106 0.42 -4.35 12.21
C LYS A 106 0.86 -4.15 13.65
N LYS A 107 1.49 -5.16 14.24
CA LYS A 107 2.04 -5.09 15.61
C LYS A 107 2.98 -3.91 15.76
N LYS A 108 2.80 -3.15 16.84
CA LYS A 108 3.66 -2.04 17.24
C LYS A 108 3.81 -2.05 18.76
N ALA A 109 5.04 -2.02 19.25
CA ALA A 109 5.36 -2.12 20.68
C ALA A 109 5.40 -0.76 21.41
N GLY A 110 5.50 0.34 20.69
CA GLY A 110 5.62 1.69 21.30
C GLY A 110 4.34 2.11 22.04
N ARG A 111 4.49 2.68 23.21
CA ARG A 111 3.36 3.18 24.03
C ARG A 111 2.74 4.47 23.47
N GLN A 112 3.53 5.29 22.78
CA GLN A 112 3.16 6.61 22.26
C GLN A 112 2.84 6.60 20.75
N ILE A 113 2.45 5.44 20.19
CA ILE A 113 2.08 5.38 18.78
C ILE A 113 0.67 5.96 18.63
N GLU A 114 0.58 7.06 17.92
CA GLU A 114 -0.67 7.70 17.55
C GLU A 114 -1.58 6.72 16.78
N GLY A 115 -2.85 6.64 17.15
CA GLY A 115 -3.81 5.68 16.62
C GLY A 115 -3.59 4.23 17.05
N GLY A 116 -2.54 3.94 17.83
CA GLY A 116 -2.27 2.61 18.33
C GLY A 116 -3.32 2.15 19.35
N SER A 117 -3.84 0.93 19.17
CA SER A 117 -4.84 0.33 20.05
C SER A 117 -4.63 -1.17 20.21
N GLN A 118 -5.38 -1.79 21.12
CA GLN A 118 -5.43 -3.24 21.22
C GLN A 118 -6.53 -3.78 20.29
N TYR A 119 -6.15 -4.74 19.45
CA TYR A 119 -7.06 -5.42 18.54
C TYR A 119 -7.07 -6.91 18.80
N ARG A 120 -8.19 -7.56 18.53
CA ARG A 120 -8.29 -9.01 18.59
C ARG A 120 -7.41 -9.62 17.49
N LYS A 121 -6.60 -10.61 17.82
CA LYS A 121 -5.83 -11.33 16.81
C LYS A 121 -6.80 -12.16 15.98
N GLY A 122 -6.82 -11.96 14.66
CA GLY A 122 -7.66 -12.73 13.74
C GLY A 122 -7.28 -14.21 13.67
N ALA A 123 -7.98 -14.97 12.86
CA ALA A 123 -7.96 -16.41 12.73
C ALA A 123 -6.57 -17.06 12.87
N GLY A 124 -6.50 -18.07 13.70
CA GLY A 124 -5.30 -18.83 14.10
C GLY A 124 -5.39 -19.29 15.54
N SER A 125 -6.33 -18.77 16.31
CA SER A 125 -6.67 -19.26 17.66
C SER A 125 -7.80 -20.28 17.58
N ALA A 126 -7.51 -21.48 17.08
CA ALA A 126 -8.43 -22.62 17.09
C ALA A 126 -8.81 -23.09 18.52
N ARG A 127 -8.36 -22.41 19.54
CA ARG A 127 -8.71 -22.65 20.95
C ARG A 127 -8.79 -21.32 21.67
N GLN A 128 -9.97 -20.89 22.03
CA GLN A 128 -10.47 -20.03 23.13
C GLN A 128 -9.53 -18.99 23.82
N GLU A 129 -8.29 -18.81 23.43
CA GLU A 129 -7.44 -17.75 23.96
C GLU A 129 -7.68 -16.45 23.18
N TYR A 130 -8.36 -15.52 23.80
CA TYR A 130 -8.50 -14.13 23.32
C TYR A 130 -7.13 -13.43 23.37
N ARG A 131 -6.30 -13.68 22.36
CA ARG A 131 -5.04 -12.96 22.22
C ARG A 131 -5.30 -11.58 21.63
N THR A 132 -4.99 -10.56 22.38
CA THR A 132 -4.99 -9.18 21.88
C THR A 132 -3.62 -8.81 21.34
N LEU A 133 -3.61 -7.99 20.31
CA LEU A 133 -2.40 -7.46 19.68
C LEU A 133 -2.45 -5.94 19.73
N ARG A 134 -1.44 -5.30 20.35
CA ARG A 134 -1.30 -3.86 20.28
C ARG A 134 -0.67 -3.46 18.94
N GLY A 135 -1.28 -2.52 18.23
CA GLY A 135 -0.76 -2.08 16.94
C GLY A 135 -1.65 -1.07 16.24
N LEU A 136 -1.37 -0.90 14.96
CA LEU A 136 -2.17 -0.14 14.02
C LEU A 136 -2.99 -1.11 13.17
N HIS A 137 -4.25 -0.79 12.96
CA HIS A 137 -5.16 -1.61 12.17
C HIS A 137 -5.47 -0.90 10.85
N PHE A 138 -5.33 -1.61 9.75
CA PHE A 138 -5.50 -1.06 8.41
C PHE A 138 -6.56 -1.84 7.65
N VAL A 139 -7.35 -1.13 6.86
CA VAL A 139 -8.18 -1.70 5.80
C VAL A 139 -7.41 -1.53 4.49
N TRP A 140 -7.24 -2.60 3.72
CA TRP A 140 -6.44 -2.65 2.50
C TRP A 140 -7.30 -2.96 1.28
N GLY A 141 -6.97 -2.33 0.17
CA GLY A 141 -7.48 -2.69 -1.14
C GLY A 141 -6.36 -3.27 -2.02
N GLN A 142 -6.65 -4.35 -2.74
CA GLN A 142 -5.73 -5.00 -3.66
C GLN A 142 -6.45 -5.38 -4.95
N LEU A 143 -5.85 -5.08 -6.10
CA LEU A 143 -6.34 -5.60 -7.39
C LEU A 143 -5.65 -6.91 -7.72
N ARG A 144 -6.44 -7.95 -8.01
CA ARG A 144 -5.93 -9.22 -8.49
C ARG A 144 -5.90 -9.21 -10.01
N VAL A 145 -4.70 -9.16 -10.57
CA VAL A 145 -4.47 -9.04 -12.01
C VAL A 145 -3.58 -10.17 -12.54
N PRO A 146 -3.70 -10.55 -13.82
CA PRO A 146 -2.80 -11.51 -14.44
C PRO A 146 -1.39 -10.91 -14.53
N ILE A 147 -0.37 -11.76 -14.45
CA ILE A 147 1.02 -11.35 -14.68
C ILE A 147 1.28 -11.38 -16.19
N PRO A 148 1.67 -10.25 -16.81
CA PRO A 148 1.99 -10.24 -18.25
C PRO A 148 3.09 -11.26 -18.59
N GLY A 149 2.86 -12.06 -19.63
CA GLY A 149 3.80 -13.10 -20.07
C GLY A 149 3.80 -14.41 -19.26
N TRP A 150 3.01 -14.52 -18.18
CA TRP A 150 2.93 -15.71 -17.33
C TRP A 150 1.51 -16.27 -17.34
N SER A 151 1.27 -17.26 -18.20
CA SER A 151 -0.05 -17.85 -18.38
C SER A 151 -0.63 -18.42 -17.08
N GLY A 152 -1.85 -18.01 -16.76
CA GLY A 152 -2.60 -18.50 -15.59
C GLY A 152 -2.19 -17.92 -14.25
N GLN A 153 -1.06 -17.24 -14.13
CA GLN A 153 -0.61 -16.67 -12.88
C GLN A 153 -1.21 -15.28 -12.64
N LYS A 154 -1.53 -14.99 -11.38
CA LYS A 154 -2.10 -13.71 -10.95
C LYS A 154 -1.35 -13.17 -9.75
N VAL A 155 -1.24 -11.85 -9.69
CA VAL A 155 -0.66 -11.12 -8.55
C VAL A 155 -1.71 -10.20 -7.94
N SER A 156 -1.64 -10.00 -6.64
CA SER A 156 -2.45 -8.98 -5.94
C SER A 156 -1.59 -7.73 -5.74
N ILE A 157 -1.98 -6.64 -6.39
CA ILE A 157 -1.29 -5.34 -6.34
C ILE A 157 -1.98 -4.47 -5.30
N PRO A 158 -1.30 -4.06 -4.22
CA PRO A 158 -1.85 -3.11 -3.26
C PRO A 158 -2.15 -1.77 -3.97
N ILE A 159 -3.37 -1.27 -3.80
CA ILE A 159 -3.85 -0.04 -4.47
C ILE A 159 -4.26 1.04 -3.49
N GLY A 160 -4.26 0.73 -2.22
CA GLY A 160 -4.61 1.67 -1.18
C GLY A 160 -4.80 1.03 0.19
N TRP A 161 -4.79 1.88 1.19
CA TRP A 161 -5.06 1.50 2.57
C TRP A 161 -5.62 2.69 3.35
N SER A 162 -6.41 2.38 4.38
CA SER A 162 -6.93 3.36 5.34
C SER A 162 -6.66 2.88 6.76
N LEU A 163 -6.25 3.81 7.63
CA LEU A 163 -6.05 3.51 9.04
C LEU A 163 -7.38 3.47 9.76
N TYR A 164 -7.71 2.32 10.35
CA TYR A 164 -8.87 2.21 11.22
C TYR A 164 -8.53 2.66 12.63
N LEU A 165 -9.32 3.58 13.15
CA LEU A 165 -9.23 4.06 14.53
C LEU A 165 -10.48 3.61 15.30
N LYS A 166 -10.29 3.05 16.49
CA LYS A 166 -11.42 2.84 17.41
C LYS A 166 -12.05 4.19 17.78
N ALA A 167 -13.33 4.22 18.10
CA ALA A 167 -14.07 5.44 18.41
C ALA A 167 -13.38 6.30 19.48
N GLU A 168 -12.80 5.67 20.51
CA GLU A 168 -12.03 6.37 21.54
C GLU A 168 -10.77 7.05 20.98
N GLN A 169 -10.05 6.37 20.07
CA GLN A 169 -8.85 6.93 19.43
C GLN A 169 -9.20 8.06 18.46
N ALA A 170 -10.25 7.89 17.68
CA ALA A 170 -10.74 8.93 16.78
C ALA A 170 -11.11 10.22 17.57
N ARG A 171 -11.77 10.05 18.73
CA ARG A 171 -12.10 11.17 19.62
C ARG A 171 -10.84 11.85 20.18
N LYS A 172 -9.84 11.07 20.62
CA LYS A 172 -8.57 11.63 21.13
C LYS A 172 -7.79 12.41 20.07
N LEU A 173 -7.88 12.00 18.81
CA LEU A 173 -7.20 12.62 17.68
C LEU A 173 -8.06 13.73 17.01
N ASN A 174 -9.25 13.97 17.54
CA ASN A 174 -10.22 14.94 16.98
C ASN A 174 -10.49 14.71 15.48
N VAL A 175 -10.66 13.43 15.09
CA VAL A 175 -11.02 13.04 13.73
C VAL A 175 -12.34 12.28 13.73
N PRO A 176 -13.13 12.33 12.63
CA PRO A 176 -14.37 11.55 12.51
C PRO A 176 -14.12 10.05 12.68
N TYR A 177 -14.98 9.40 13.46
CA TYR A 177 -14.95 7.94 13.53
C TYR A 177 -15.52 7.33 12.24
N GLN A 178 -14.83 6.35 11.69
CA GLN A 178 -15.28 5.54 10.56
C GLN A 178 -15.20 4.06 10.94
N SER A 179 -16.26 3.31 10.61
CA SER A 179 -16.24 1.86 10.75
C SER A 179 -15.31 1.22 9.71
N ARG A 180 -14.87 -0.01 9.94
CA ARG A 180 -14.08 -0.76 8.95
C ARG A 180 -14.83 -0.91 7.61
N SER A 181 -16.13 -1.16 7.67
CA SER A 181 -16.97 -1.25 6.48
C SER A 181 -17.09 0.09 5.74
N ALA A 182 -17.10 1.23 6.44
CA ALA A 182 -17.08 2.55 5.80
C ALA A 182 -15.75 2.79 5.08
N LEU A 183 -14.62 2.47 5.72
CA LEU A 183 -13.29 2.56 5.11
C LEU A 183 -13.14 1.62 3.89
N ALA A 184 -13.67 0.40 4.00
CA ALA A 184 -13.71 -0.54 2.88
C ALA A 184 -14.51 0.01 1.70
N ARG A 185 -15.68 0.62 1.98
CA ARG A 185 -16.52 1.26 0.96
C ARG A 185 -15.80 2.40 0.26
N GLU A 186 -15.11 3.28 1.00
CA GLU A 186 -14.30 4.36 0.40
C GLU A 186 -13.29 3.83 -0.61
N ILE A 187 -12.62 2.71 -0.30
CA ILE A 187 -11.66 2.08 -1.21
C ILE A 187 -12.40 1.55 -2.46
N VAL A 188 -13.56 0.90 -2.29
CA VAL A 188 -14.36 0.37 -3.40
C VAL A 188 -14.83 1.50 -4.30
N ASP A 189 -15.40 2.56 -3.72
CA ASP A 189 -15.91 3.72 -4.46
C ASP A 189 -14.79 4.44 -5.20
N PHE A 190 -13.63 4.58 -4.57
CA PHE A 190 -12.45 5.15 -5.22
C PHE A 190 -12.00 4.34 -6.44
N VAL A 191 -11.93 3.00 -6.32
CA VAL A 191 -11.57 2.12 -7.45
C VAL A 191 -12.61 2.20 -8.57
N ALA A 192 -13.89 2.19 -8.22
CA ALA A 192 -14.98 2.30 -9.20
C ALA A 192 -14.91 3.62 -9.97
N ALA A 193 -14.60 4.72 -9.29
CA ALA A 193 -14.42 6.03 -9.91
C ALA A 193 -13.24 6.08 -10.91
N GLN A 194 -12.16 5.32 -10.65
CA GLN A 194 -11.03 5.22 -11.58
C GLN A 194 -11.31 4.31 -12.78
N LEU A 195 -12.29 3.41 -12.69
CA LEU A 195 -12.58 2.38 -13.67
C LEU A 195 -14.07 2.35 -14.05
N PRO A 196 -14.66 3.47 -14.50
CA PRO A 196 -16.12 3.62 -14.65
C PRO A 196 -16.74 2.67 -15.68
N THR A 197 -15.97 2.19 -16.65
CA THR A 197 -16.44 1.29 -17.72
C THR A 197 -16.16 -0.18 -17.42
N ARG A 198 -15.53 -0.51 -16.28
CA ARG A 198 -15.11 -1.88 -15.98
C ARG A 198 -16.04 -2.54 -14.96
N ARG A 199 -16.29 -3.82 -15.16
CA ARG A 199 -16.98 -4.64 -14.16
C ARG A 199 -16.00 -5.01 -13.04
N ILE A 200 -16.37 -4.69 -11.81
CA ILE A 200 -15.55 -4.97 -10.62
C ILE A 200 -16.30 -5.97 -9.74
N ARG A 201 -15.59 -7.02 -9.33
CA ARG A 201 -16.04 -7.96 -8.30
C ARG A 201 -15.26 -7.70 -7.03
N VAL A 202 -15.97 -7.35 -5.98
CA VAL A 202 -15.36 -7.16 -4.65
C VAL A 202 -15.36 -8.48 -3.90
N LEU A 203 -14.22 -8.85 -3.34
CA LEU A 203 -14.05 -9.97 -2.43
C LEU A 203 -13.59 -9.41 -1.07
N GLY A 204 -14.22 -9.86 -0.01
CA GLY A 204 -13.81 -9.59 1.37
C GLY A 204 -14.06 -10.85 2.19
N ASP A 205 -13.34 -11.02 3.30
CA ASP A 205 -13.76 -12.00 4.28
C ASP A 205 -14.99 -11.44 5.01
N GLY A 206 -16.04 -12.25 5.13
CA GLY A 206 -17.31 -11.88 5.76
C GLY A 206 -17.20 -11.85 7.30
N GLY A 207 -16.14 -11.20 7.83
CA GLY A 207 -15.90 -11.09 9.27
C GLY A 207 -16.88 -10.23 10.03
#